data_98b952a1927913b950cf6726342c3b1d
#
_entry.id   98b952a1927913b950cf6726342c3b1d
#
_cell.length_a   1.000
_cell.length_b   1.000
_cell.length_c   1.000
_cell.angle_alpha   90.00
_cell.angle_beta   90.00
_cell.angle_gamma   90.00
#
_symmetry.space_group_name_H-M   'P 1'
#
loop_
_entity.id
_entity.type
_entity.pdbx_description
1 polymer ?
#
loop_
_entity_poly.entity_id
_entity_poly.type
_entity_poly.pdbx_seq_one_letter_code
_entity_poly.pdbx_strand_id
1 'polypeptide(L)'
;MRKADDEEQDVPTLKTLRESVNLTQPELSRRMGVGIRIIGDWERGESIPRFDRAVSLAKELGIPLKTLARSFGLSVEGVPNDESTN
;
A
#
# COMPACT_ATOMS: atom_id res chain seq x y z
N MET A 1 20.99 9.18 14.46
CA MET A 1 20.90 9.59 13.60
C MET A 1 20.37 8.84 12.57
N ARG A 2 20.84 8.31 11.92
CA ARG A 2 20.31 7.74 10.96
C ARG A 2 19.69 6.51 11.30
N LYS A 3 19.83 5.89 12.40
CA LYS A 3 19.19 4.77 12.73
C LYS A 3 17.74 4.84 12.68
N ALA A 4 17.09 5.79 13.26
CA ALA A 4 15.66 5.94 13.23
C ALA A 4 15.19 6.07 11.79
N ASP A 5 15.95 6.76 11.00
CA ASP A 5 15.59 6.94 9.63
C ASP A 5 15.61 5.61 8.91
N ASP A 6 16.55 4.76 9.23
CA ASP A 6 16.64 3.48 8.58
C ASP A 6 15.42 2.66 8.91
N GLU A 7 14.96 2.71 10.13
CA GLU A 7 13.81 1.95 10.52
C GLU A 7 12.58 2.41 9.78
N GLU A 8 12.43 3.71 9.62
CA GLU A 8 11.31 4.23 8.91
C GLU A 8 11.34 3.80 7.46
N GLN A 9 12.54 3.67 6.93
CA GLN A 9 12.64 3.29 5.56
C GLN A 9 12.33 1.83 5.34
N ASP A 10 12.21 1.06 6.41
CA ASP A 10 11.85 -0.32 6.28
C ASP A 10 10.38 -0.46 5.86
N VAL A 11 9.60 0.60 5.98
CA VAL A 11 8.21 0.56 5.58
C VAL A 11 8.11 1.17 4.19
N PRO A 12 7.82 0.39 3.19
CA PRO A 12 7.74 0.92 1.82
C PRO A 12 6.53 1.82 1.66
N THR A 13 6.65 2.78 0.77
CA THR A 13 5.54 3.64 0.44
C THR A 13 4.70 2.97 -0.65
N LEU A 14 3.50 3.45 -0.84
CA LEU A 14 2.67 2.91 -1.89
C LEU A 14 3.34 3.06 -3.25
N LYS A 15 3.98 4.19 -3.48
CA LYS A 15 4.66 4.41 -4.75
C LYS A 15 5.75 3.37 -4.97
N THR A 16 6.54 3.08 -3.93
CA THR A 16 7.60 2.09 -4.06
C THR A 16 7.01 0.72 -4.33
N LEU A 17 5.92 0.39 -3.65
CA LEU A 17 5.28 -0.90 -3.86
C LEU A 17 4.76 -1.02 -5.29
N ARG A 18 4.17 0.06 -5.81
CA ARG A 18 3.67 0.08 -7.17
C ARG A 18 4.80 -0.09 -8.16
N GLU A 19 5.90 0.64 -7.94
CA GLU A 19 7.02 0.57 -8.86
C GLU A 19 7.71 -0.78 -8.81
N SER A 20 7.65 -1.45 -7.67
CA SER A 20 8.30 -2.74 -7.54
C SER A 20 7.66 -3.81 -8.43
N VAL A 21 6.42 -3.60 -8.86
CA VAL A 21 5.77 -4.51 -9.78
C VAL A 21 5.62 -3.89 -11.16
N ASN A 22 6.41 -2.83 -11.41
CA ASN A 22 6.47 -2.19 -12.72
C ASN A 22 5.14 -1.64 -13.24
N LEU A 23 4.34 -1.10 -12.33
CA LEU A 23 3.09 -0.48 -12.73
C LEU A 23 3.20 1.03 -12.66
N THR A 24 2.73 1.71 -13.69
CA THR A 24 2.65 3.16 -13.65
C THR A 24 1.34 3.54 -12.98
N GLN A 25 1.20 4.82 -12.64
CA GLN A 25 -0.06 5.27 -12.05
C GLN A 25 -1.23 5.05 -13.00
N PRO A 26 -1.10 5.37 -14.29
CA PRO A 26 -2.21 5.10 -15.21
C PRO A 26 -2.57 3.63 -15.31
N GLU A 27 -1.56 2.76 -15.26
CA GLU A 27 -1.84 1.34 -15.32
C GLU A 27 -2.59 0.85 -14.11
N LEU A 28 -2.16 1.28 -12.93
CA LEU A 28 -2.83 0.87 -11.71
C LEU A 28 -4.25 1.44 -11.69
N SER A 29 -4.40 2.69 -12.12
CA SER A 29 -5.70 3.32 -12.20
C SER A 29 -6.63 2.49 -13.07
N ARG A 30 -6.15 2.06 -14.22
CA ARG A 30 -6.94 1.28 -15.12
C ARG A 30 -7.33 -0.07 -14.55
N ARG A 31 -6.37 -0.76 -13.92
CA ARG A 31 -6.63 -2.06 -13.34
C ARG A 31 -7.63 -2.01 -12.21
N MET A 32 -7.61 -0.95 -11.45
CA MET A 32 -8.50 -0.83 -10.31
C MET A 32 -9.81 -0.14 -10.64
N GLY A 33 -9.91 0.47 -11.81
CA GLY A 33 -11.11 1.18 -12.16
C GLY A 33 -11.33 2.45 -11.35
N VAL A 34 -10.24 3.11 -10.93
CA VAL A 34 -10.35 4.36 -10.21
C VAL A 34 -9.61 5.42 -10.99
N GLY A 35 -9.88 6.68 -10.71
CA GLY A 35 -9.20 7.76 -11.42
C GLY A 35 -7.75 7.85 -11.03
N ILE A 36 -6.92 8.32 -11.95
CA ILE A 36 -5.51 8.43 -11.68
C ILE A 36 -5.24 9.42 -10.56
N ARG A 37 -6.11 10.42 -10.40
CA ARG A 37 -5.94 11.38 -9.33
C ARG A 37 -6.10 10.68 -7.98
N ILE A 38 -6.98 9.70 -7.90
CA ILE A 38 -7.19 8.96 -6.67
C ILE A 38 -5.92 8.20 -6.31
N ILE A 39 -5.25 7.61 -7.32
CA ILE A 39 -4.01 6.91 -7.06
C ILE A 39 -2.99 7.89 -6.50
N GLY A 40 -2.90 9.07 -7.08
CA GLY A 40 -1.97 10.09 -6.60
C GLY A 40 -2.27 10.53 -5.17
N ASP A 41 -3.56 10.67 -4.84
CA ASP A 41 -3.94 11.07 -3.49
C ASP A 41 -3.50 10.01 -2.49
N TRP A 42 -3.69 8.74 -2.84
CA TRP A 42 -3.26 7.67 -1.95
C TRP A 42 -1.74 7.70 -1.76
N GLU A 43 -1.00 7.96 -2.85
CA GLU A 43 0.46 7.96 -2.75
C GLU A 43 0.98 9.13 -1.96
N ARG A 44 0.27 10.25 -2.00
CA ARG A 44 0.69 11.41 -1.23
C ARG A 44 0.18 11.38 0.21
N GLY A 45 -0.61 10.39 0.55
CA GLY A 45 -1.15 10.29 1.90
C GLY A 45 -2.30 11.24 2.15
N GLU A 46 -2.91 11.78 1.09
CA GLU A 46 -4.01 12.70 1.25
C GLU A 46 -5.33 11.98 1.47
N SER A 47 -5.40 10.72 1.11
CA SER A 47 -6.56 9.91 1.40
C SER A 47 -6.14 8.47 1.46
N ILE A 48 -6.99 7.65 2.04
CA ILE A 48 -6.73 6.23 2.20
C ILE A 48 -7.85 5.50 1.49
N PRO A 49 -7.55 4.44 0.77
CA PRO A 49 -8.60 3.71 0.07
C PRO A 49 -9.57 3.07 1.06
N ARG A 50 -10.83 2.99 0.67
CA ARG A 50 -11.82 2.28 1.46
C ARG A 50 -11.39 0.82 1.46
N PHE A 51 -11.92 0.06 2.41
CA PHE A 51 -11.47 -1.30 2.62
C PHE A 51 -11.54 -2.18 1.36
N ASP A 52 -12.64 -2.08 0.62
CA ASP A 52 -12.77 -2.89 -0.57
C ASP A 52 -11.72 -2.53 -1.62
N ARG A 53 -11.39 -1.22 -1.73
CA ARG A 53 -10.37 -0.81 -2.66
C ARG A 53 -9.01 -1.21 -2.14
N ALA A 54 -8.82 -1.21 -0.83
CA ALA A 54 -7.55 -1.61 -0.24
C ALA A 54 -7.27 -3.07 -0.54
N VAL A 55 -8.30 -3.91 -0.48
CA VAL A 55 -8.14 -5.33 -0.80
C VAL A 55 -7.75 -5.48 -2.26
N SER A 56 -8.43 -4.76 -3.16
CA SER A 56 -8.10 -4.82 -4.58
C SER A 56 -6.68 -4.32 -4.82
N LEU A 57 -6.29 -3.27 -4.14
CA LEU A 57 -4.96 -2.71 -4.30
C LEU A 57 -3.89 -3.71 -3.87
N ALA A 58 -4.11 -4.37 -2.75
CA ALA A 58 -3.16 -5.37 -2.28
C ALA A 58 -3.03 -6.49 -3.30
N LYS A 59 -4.13 -6.87 -3.93
CA LYS A 59 -4.11 -7.91 -4.95
C LYS A 59 -3.32 -7.46 -6.15
N GLU A 60 -3.53 -6.24 -6.62
CA GLU A 60 -2.81 -5.75 -7.79
C GLU A 60 -1.31 -5.63 -7.51
N LEU A 61 -0.96 -5.31 -6.28
CA LEU A 61 0.44 -5.18 -5.94
C LEU A 61 1.07 -6.48 -5.47
N GLY A 62 0.25 -7.51 -5.25
CA GLY A 62 0.78 -8.80 -4.82
C GLY A 62 1.36 -8.79 -3.42
N ILE A 63 0.78 -8.00 -2.52
CA ILE A 63 1.33 -7.86 -1.17
C ILE A 63 0.28 -8.17 -0.13
N PRO A 64 0.70 -8.51 1.07
CA PRO A 64 -0.25 -8.72 2.16
C PRO A 64 -0.94 -7.42 2.53
N LEU A 65 -2.18 -7.52 2.98
CA LEU A 65 -2.93 -6.35 3.36
C LEU A 65 -2.25 -5.60 4.49
N LYS A 66 -1.56 -6.29 5.39
CA LYS A 66 -0.84 -5.63 6.47
C LYS A 66 0.28 -4.75 5.94
N THR A 67 0.97 -5.21 4.91
CA THR A 67 2.04 -4.43 4.30
C THR A 67 1.44 -3.17 3.69
N LEU A 68 0.30 -3.31 3.04
CA LEU A 68 -0.35 -2.15 2.45
C LEU A 68 -0.76 -1.18 3.55
N ALA A 69 -1.31 -1.67 4.65
CA ALA A 69 -1.73 -0.80 5.74
C ALA A 69 -0.54 -0.02 6.30
N ARG A 70 0.61 -0.67 6.43
CA ARG A 70 1.79 0.02 6.91
C ARG A 70 2.23 1.11 5.96
N SER A 71 2.08 0.88 4.66
CA SER A 71 2.48 1.89 3.69
C SER A 71 1.66 3.16 3.82
N PHE A 72 0.49 3.08 4.44
CA PHE A 72 -0.34 4.25 4.69
C PHE A 72 -0.12 4.79 6.11
N GLY A 73 0.86 4.27 6.82
CA GLY A 73 1.16 4.75 8.16
C GLY A 73 0.26 4.20 9.24
N LEU A 74 -0.50 3.16 8.93
CA LEU A 74 -1.41 2.58 9.91
C LEU A 74 -0.71 1.52 10.74
N SER A 75 -1.03 1.46 12.02
CA SER A 75 -0.45 0.46 12.88
C SER A 75 -1.19 -0.85 12.68
N VAL A 76 -0.45 -1.91 12.50
CA VAL A 76 -1.05 -3.23 12.37
C VAL A 76 -0.65 -4.13 13.52
N GLU A 77 -0.09 -3.51 14.57
CA GLU A 77 0.31 -4.25 15.72
C GLU A 77 -0.87 -4.90 16.34
N GLY A 78 -0.80 -6.18 16.66
CA GLY A 78 -1.94 -6.87 17.24
C GLY A 78 -2.93 -7.44 16.24
N VAL A 79 -2.76 -7.11 14.97
CA VAL A 79 -3.66 -7.64 13.95
C VAL A 79 -3.15 -9.01 13.51
N PRO A 80 -3.95 -10.07 13.59
CA PRO A 80 -3.48 -11.40 13.22
C PRO A 80 -3.19 -11.49 11.73
N ASN A 81 -2.28 -12.39 11.37
CA ASN A 81 -2.03 -12.67 9.97
C ASN A 81 -3.02 -13.69 9.48
N ASP A 82 -3.45 -13.57 8.27
CA ASP A 82 -4.35 -14.53 7.71
C ASP A 82 -3.73 -15.91 7.68
N GLU A 83 -2.47 -15.98 7.43
CA GLU A 83 -1.81 -17.25 7.36
C GLU A 83 -1.88 -18.02 8.63
N SER A 84 -1.98 -17.34 9.75
CA SER A 84 -1.99 -18.02 11.00
C SER A 84 -3.28 -18.79 11.19
N THR A 85 -4.26 -18.56 10.39
CA THR A 85 -5.52 -19.25 10.52
C THR A 85 -5.51 -20.59 9.82
N ASN A 86 -4.49 -20.85 9.08
CA ASN A 86 -4.40 -22.15 8.42
C ASN A 86 -3.71 -23.19 9.26
#